data_2456d2a6f216e480c061020e89be285f
#
_entry.id   2456d2a6f216e480c061020e89be285f
#
_cell.length_a   1.000
_cell.length_b   1.000
_cell.length_c   1.000
_cell.angle_alpha   90.00
_cell.angle_beta   90.00
_cell.angle_gamma   90.00
#
_symmetry.space_group_name_H-M   'P 1'
#
loop_
_entity.id
_entity.type
_entity.pdbx_description
1 polymer ?
#
loop_
_entity_poly.entity_id
_entity_poly.type
_entity_poly.pdbx_seq_one_letter_code
_entity_poly.pdbx_strand_id
1 'polypeptide(L)'
;MSWLIVLMVLLFASFKNTSPKKQSVSVIIPAYNEEPTVGQVVSTALKLSYVDEVIVVDDGSTDRTTEEAEKAGATVIGHITNQGKGSAIKTGVKHSKGDILVFIDADISNLSTNKIDTMIRPILEGEADITKTKFARESGRVTELTAKPLLSFFFPELNFEQPLSGQFAGKRSALNKIKFEEDYGVDVGIVLDADVHGIKIVEVDIG
;
A
#
# COMPACT_ATOMS: atom_id res chain seq x y z
N MET A 1 7.11 8.01 -55.48
CA MET A 1 6.80 7.60 -54.06
C MET A 1 6.68 8.87 -53.23
N SER A 2 5.51 9.14 -52.67
CA SER A 2 5.16 10.42 -52.07
C SER A 2 5.91 10.63 -50.73
N TRP A 3 6.47 11.82 -50.55
CA TRP A 3 7.12 12.28 -49.32
C TRP A 3 6.21 12.12 -48.06
N LEU A 4 4.91 12.04 -48.28
CA LEU A 4 3.89 11.75 -47.22
C LEU A 4 4.05 10.36 -46.62
N ILE A 5 4.44 9.34 -47.40
CA ILE A 5 4.63 7.96 -46.91
C ILE A 5 5.91 7.90 -46.06
N VAL A 6 6.98 8.61 -46.47
CA VAL A 6 8.22 8.67 -45.66
C VAL A 6 7.98 9.42 -44.37
N LEU A 7 7.19 10.49 -44.37
CA LEU A 7 6.82 11.23 -43.15
C LEU A 7 5.95 10.40 -42.19
N MET A 8 4.97 9.64 -42.73
CA MET A 8 4.18 8.70 -41.93
C MET A 8 5.02 7.58 -41.30
N VAL A 9 5.94 7.00 -42.08
CA VAL A 9 6.86 5.95 -41.54
C VAL A 9 7.79 6.52 -40.49
N LEU A 10 8.27 7.75 -40.62
CA LEU A 10 9.09 8.43 -39.61
C LEU A 10 8.25 8.81 -38.35
N LEU A 11 6.98 9.20 -38.51
CA LEU A 11 6.08 9.44 -37.40
C LEU A 11 5.75 8.14 -36.65
N PHE A 12 5.51 7.02 -37.36
CA PHE A 12 5.31 5.72 -36.74
C PHE A 12 6.60 5.15 -36.11
N ALA A 13 7.79 5.41 -36.67
CA ALA A 13 9.05 5.01 -36.08
C ALA A 13 9.42 5.84 -34.85
N SER A 14 8.85 7.05 -34.68
CA SER A 14 8.97 7.87 -33.45
C SER A 14 8.06 7.41 -32.32
N PHE A 15 7.06 6.56 -32.57
CA PHE A 15 6.44 5.77 -31.51
C PHE A 15 7.50 4.72 -31.08
N LYS A 16 8.50 5.19 -30.33
CA LYS A 16 9.39 4.31 -29.58
C LYS A 16 8.52 3.35 -28.82
N ASN A 17 8.67 2.09 -29.13
CA ASN A 17 8.19 0.95 -28.37
C ASN A 17 8.90 1.01 -26.99
N THR A 18 8.49 1.95 -26.14
CA THR A 18 8.89 1.95 -24.76
C THR A 18 8.09 0.81 -24.15
N SER A 19 8.72 -0.37 -24.08
CA SER A 19 8.24 -1.41 -23.17
C SER A 19 7.90 -0.71 -21.86
N PRO A 20 6.69 -0.93 -21.28
CA PRO A 20 6.33 -0.29 -20.04
C PRO A 20 7.46 -0.58 -19.04
N LYS A 21 8.07 0.47 -18.49
CA LYS A 21 9.12 0.32 -17.49
C LYS A 21 8.53 -0.56 -16.39
N LYS A 22 9.17 -1.70 -16.10
CA LYS A 22 8.75 -2.55 -14.99
C LYS A 22 8.67 -1.67 -13.73
N GLN A 23 7.49 -1.53 -13.16
CA GLN A 23 7.30 -0.76 -11.93
C GLN A 23 7.91 -1.54 -10.76
N SER A 24 8.73 -0.86 -9.98
CA SER A 24 9.33 -1.44 -8.77
C SER A 24 8.33 -1.41 -7.61
N VAL A 25 8.36 -2.45 -6.77
CA VAL A 25 7.41 -2.61 -5.65
C VAL A 25 8.17 -2.69 -4.33
N SER A 26 7.80 -1.82 -3.39
CA SER A 26 8.25 -1.89 -2.00
C SER A 26 7.08 -2.31 -1.11
N VAL A 27 7.29 -3.31 -0.26
CA VAL A 27 6.35 -3.68 0.81
C VAL A 27 6.82 -3.03 2.11
N ILE A 28 5.92 -2.32 2.77
CA ILE A 28 6.16 -1.60 4.03
C ILE A 28 5.29 -2.24 5.12
N ILE A 29 5.90 -2.65 6.21
CA ILE A 29 5.26 -3.36 7.30
C ILE A 29 5.53 -2.57 8.60
N PRO A 30 4.59 -1.73 9.07
CA PRO A 30 4.69 -1.16 10.41
C PRO A 30 4.49 -2.27 11.44
N ALA A 31 5.37 -2.33 12.45
CA ALA A 31 5.34 -3.38 13.48
C ALA A 31 5.60 -2.79 14.87
N TYR A 32 4.88 -3.29 15.88
CA TYR A 32 5.09 -2.97 17.28
C TYR A 32 4.73 -4.19 18.15
N ASN A 33 5.74 -4.86 18.71
CA ASN A 33 5.60 -6.10 19.48
C ASN A 33 4.89 -7.21 18.69
N GLU A 34 5.39 -7.49 17.48
CA GLU A 34 4.85 -8.49 16.55
C GLU A 34 5.83 -9.65 16.28
N GLU A 35 6.65 -10.01 17.28
CA GLU A 35 7.59 -11.14 17.22
C GLU A 35 6.95 -12.41 16.66
N PRO A 36 5.69 -12.81 17.01
CA PRO A 36 5.13 -14.08 16.54
C PRO A 36 4.78 -14.12 15.05
N THR A 37 4.55 -12.97 14.42
CA THR A 37 3.89 -12.89 13.11
C THR A 37 4.71 -12.21 12.03
N VAL A 38 5.53 -11.21 12.38
CA VAL A 38 6.28 -10.38 11.43
C VAL A 38 7.12 -11.19 10.45
N GLY A 39 7.83 -12.23 10.91
CA GLY A 39 8.69 -13.08 10.06
C GLY A 39 7.90 -13.80 8.97
N GLN A 40 6.68 -14.26 9.25
CA GLN A 40 5.82 -14.91 8.27
C GLN A 40 5.30 -13.91 7.22
N VAL A 41 4.93 -12.70 7.64
CA VAL A 41 4.47 -11.62 6.75
C VAL A 41 5.58 -11.25 5.78
N VAL A 42 6.80 -10.99 6.28
CA VAL A 42 8.00 -10.71 5.47
C VAL A 42 8.27 -11.83 4.47
N SER A 43 8.36 -13.08 4.95
CA SER A 43 8.65 -14.24 4.10
C SER A 43 7.59 -14.42 3.00
N THR A 44 6.32 -14.10 3.28
CA THR A 44 5.25 -14.20 2.28
C THR A 44 5.40 -13.12 1.21
N ALA A 45 5.72 -11.89 1.57
CA ALA A 45 5.95 -10.80 0.63
C ALA A 45 7.15 -11.09 -0.29
N LEU A 46 8.26 -11.60 0.25
CA LEU A 46 9.47 -11.94 -0.50
C LEU A 46 9.32 -13.11 -1.49
N LYS A 47 8.24 -13.91 -1.41
CA LYS A 47 7.94 -14.94 -2.43
C LYS A 47 7.52 -14.37 -3.77
N LEU A 48 7.12 -13.11 -3.82
CA LEU A 48 6.66 -12.44 -5.03
C LEU A 48 7.86 -11.88 -5.81
N SER A 49 8.11 -12.40 -7.01
CA SER A 49 9.28 -12.06 -7.82
C SER A 49 9.32 -10.60 -8.31
N TYR A 50 8.24 -9.86 -8.15
CA TYR A 50 8.15 -8.44 -8.50
C TYR A 50 8.30 -7.52 -7.28
N VAL A 51 8.36 -8.06 -6.06
CA VAL A 51 8.70 -7.30 -4.87
C VAL A 51 10.21 -7.09 -4.84
N ASP A 52 10.63 -5.85 -4.92
CA ASP A 52 12.05 -5.49 -4.98
C ASP A 52 12.66 -5.28 -3.59
N GLU A 53 11.83 -4.91 -2.60
CA GLU A 53 12.26 -4.74 -1.21
C GLU A 53 11.09 -4.93 -0.23
N VAL A 54 11.41 -5.39 0.96
CA VAL A 54 10.50 -5.42 2.12
C VAL A 54 11.14 -4.64 3.24
N ILE A 55 10.43 -3.62 3.73
CA ILE A 55 10.87 -2.74 4.82
C ILE A 55 9.93 -2.96 6.00
N VAL A 56 10.49 -3.39 7.13
CA VAL A 56 9.78 -3.40 8.41
C VAL A 56 10.16 -2.13 9.17
N VAL A 57 9.17 -1.38 9.61
CA VAL A 57 9.40 -0.25 10.52
C VAL A 57 8.98 -0.70 11.92
N ASP A 58 9.97 -0.98 12.73
CA ASP A 58 9.79 -1.35 14.13
C ASP A 58 9.57 -0.10 14.97
N ASP A 59 8.35 0.11 15.41
CA ASP A 59 7.93 1.31 16.14
C ASP A 59 8.25 1.24 17.64
N GLY A 60 9.49 0.84 17.96
CA GLY A 60 10.00 0.80 19.33
C GLY A 60 9.56 -0.44 20.12
N SER A 61 9.56 -1.61 19.48
CA SER A 61 9.23 -2.88 20.14
C SER A 61 10.18 -3.21 21.29
N THR A 62 9.67 -3.97 22.25
CA THR A 62 10.42 -4.47 23.40
C THR A 62 10.65 -6.00 23.36
N ASP A 63 10.07 -6.69 22.37
CA ASP A 63 10.24 -8.09 22.08
C ASP A 63 11.25 -8.30 20.93
N ARG A 64 11.29 -9.49 20.33
CA ARG A 64 12.22 -9.81 19.24
C ARG A 64 11.67 -9.50 17.85
N THR A 65 10.76 -8.54 17.70
CA THR A 65 10.19 -8.14 16.41
C THR A 65 11.26 -7.81 15.38
N THR A 66 12.24 -6.97 15.73
CA THR A 66 13.36 -6.61 14.84
C THR A 66 14.14 -7.85 14.40
N GLU A 67 14.55 -8.71 15.32
CA GLU A 67 15.33 -9.90 15.02
C GLU A 67 14.62 -10.87 14.08
N GLU A 68 13.33 -11.11 14.31
CA GLU A 68 12.52 -12.01 13.46
C GLU A 68 12.26 -11.42 12.06
N ALA A 69 12.12 -10.09 11.96
CA ALA A 69 12.00 -9.41 10.66
C ALA A 69 13.30 -9.49 9.84
N GLU A 70 14.44 -9.20 10.44
CA GLU A 70 15.76 -9.29 9.81
C GLU A 70 16.07 -10.73 9.37
N LYS A 71 15.82 -11.70 10.22
CA LYS A 71 16.01 -13.13 9.93
C LYS A 71 15.14 -13.60 8.76
N ALA A 72 13.96 -13.02 8.59
CA ALA A 72 13.09 -13.30 7.46
C ALA A 72 13.50 -12.60 6.15
N GLY A 73 14.47 -11.68 6.19
CA GLY A 73 15.07 -11.01 5.04
C GLY A 73 14.58 -9.58 4.80
N ALA A 74 13.91 -8.95 5.75
CA ALA A 74 13.52 -7.54 5.63
C ALA A 74 14.67 -6.58 5.92
N THR A 75 14.59 -5.38 5.37
CA THR A 75 15.33 -4.22 5.89
C THR A 75 14.55 -3.63 7.06
N VAL A 76 15.15 -3.58 8.25
CA VAL A 76 14.47 -3.04 9.44
C VAL A 76 14.93 -1.62 9.73
N ILE A 77 13.97 -0.76 10.08
CA ILE A 77 14.18 0.62 10.51
C ILE A 77 13.49 0.76 11.87
N GLY A 78 14.28 0.97 12.93
CA GLY A 78 13.75 1.08 14.29
C GLY A 78 13.50 2.52 14.73
N HIS A 79 12.39 2.77 15.39
CA HIS A 79 12.16 3.96 16.21
C HIS A 79 12.68 3.71 17.64
N ILE A 80 13.17 4.75 18.30
CA ILE A 80 13.65 4.65 19.70
C ILE A 80 12.47 4.39 20.65
N THR A 81 11.30 4.95 20.35
CA THR A 81 10.06 4.82 21.13
C THR A 81 8.89 4.69 20.18
N ASN A 82 7.78 4.12 20.65
CA ASN A 82 6.55 4.05 19.88
C ASN A 82 6.06 5.46 19.52
N GLN A 83 5.85 5.70 18.22
CA GLN A 83 5.39 6.96 17.64
C GLN A 83 4.05 6.83 16.91
N GLY A 84 3.49 5.62 16.92
CA GLY A 84 2.23 5.28 16.27
C GLY A 84 2.36 4.84 14.82
N LYS A 85 1.33 4.11 14.36
CA LYS A 85 1.28 3.48 13.03
C LYS A 85 1.54 4.46 11.89
N GLY A 86 0.93 5.64 11.93
CA GLY A 86 1.11 6.64 10.89
C GLY A 86 2.56 7.13 10.78
N SER A 87 3.27 7.29 11.90
CA SER A 87 4.69 7.63 11.92
C SER A 87 5.55 6.53 11.31
N ALA A 88 5.25 5.27 11.62
CA ALA A 88 5.93 4.13 11.04
C ALA A 88 5.70 4.06 9.52
N ILE A 89 4.48 4.31 9.04
CA ILE A 89 4.16 4.41 7.62
C ILE A 89 4.99 5.51 6.95
N LYS A 90 5.02 6.73 7.50
CA LYS A 90 5.84 7.87 6.99
C LYS A 90 7.30 7.47 6.87
N THR A 91 7.84 6.81 7.89
CA THR A 91 9.23 6.33 7.91
C THR A 91 9.47 5.32 6.79
N GLY A 92 8.58 4.35 6.61
CA GLY A 92 8.67 3.36 5.53
C GLY A 92 8.61 4.00 4.14
N VAL A 93 7.68 4.92 3.90
CA VAL A 93 7.59 5.68 2.63
C VAL A 93 8.88 6.42 2.32
N LYS A 94 9.46 7.08 3.32
CA LYS A 94 10.70 7.86 3.17
C LYS A 94 11.89 7.00 2.78
N HIS A 95 11.97 5.78 3.27
CA HIS A 95 13.12 4.90 3.04
C HIS A 95 12.93 3.91 1.89
N SER A 96 11.70 3.74 1.41
CA SER A 96 11.39 2.87 0.27
C SER A 96 11.76 3.51 -1.06
N LYS A 97 11.96 2.68 -2.11
CA LYS A 97 12.38 3.11 -3.45
C LYS A 97 11.39 2.74 -4.55
N GLY A 98 10.42 1.87 -4.27
CA GLY A 98 9.46 1.36 -5.25
C GLY A 98 8.59 2.44 -5.87
N ASP A 99 8.19 2.24 -7.12
CA ASP A 99 7.19 3.06 -7.81
C ASP A 99 5.78 2.80 -7.24
N ILE A 100 5.55 1.58 -6.74
CA ILE A 100 4.34 1.15 -6.03
C ILE A 100 4.73 0.78 -4.60
N LEU A 101 3.95 1.25 -3.64
CA LEU A 101 4.10 0.93 -2.22
C LEU A 101 2.92 0.09 -1.75
N VAL A 102 3.21 -0.98 -1.02
CA VAL A 102 2.22 -1.88 -0.43
C VAL A 102 2.38 -1.84 1.07
N PHE A 103 1.30 -1.60 1.79
CA PHE A 103 1.28 -1.52 3.24
C PHE A 103 0.51 -2.71 3.80
N ILE A 104 1.15 -3.46 4.70
CA ILE A 104 0.61 -4.69 5.29
C ILE A 104 0.86 -4.64 6.79
N ASP A 105 -0.20 -4.90 7.57
CA ASP A 105 -0.04 -4.98 9.03
C ASP A 105 0.77 -6.22 9.41
N ALA A 106 1.61 -6.11 10.45
CA ALA A 106 2.52 -7.17 10.86
C ALA A 106 1.83 -8.36 11.56
N ASP A 107 0.59 -8.17 12.04
CA ASP A 107 -0.21 -9.16 12.80
C ASP A 107 -1.09 -10.08 11.93
N ILE A 108 -0.95 -10.01 10.59
CA ILE A 108 -1.78 -10.82 9.68
C ILE A 108 -1.35 -12.27 9.67
N SER A 109 -2.18 -13.13 10.21
CA SER A 109 -1.92 -14.57 10.30
C SER A 109 -2.19 -15.34 9.00
N ASN A 110 -3.04 -14.82 8.10
CA ASN A 110 -3.49 -15.50 6.89
C ASN A 110 -3.09 -14.80 5.59
N LEU A 111 -1.99 -14.05 5.61
CA LEU A 111 -1.45 -13.41 4.42
C LEU A 111 -1.02 -14.46 3.39
N SER A 112 -1.38 -14.24 2.14
CA SER A 112 -0.94 -15.04 0.99
C SER A 112 -0.45 -14.16 -0.14
N THR A 113 0.34 -14.72 -1.05
CA THR A 113 0.80 -14.01 -2.26
C THR A 113 -0.37 -13.52 -3.10
N ASN A 114 -1.45 -14.31 -3.22
CA ASN A 114 -2.66 -13.91 -3.95
C ASN A 114 -3.32 -12.66 -3.37
N LYS A 115 -3.33 -12.50 -2.04
CA LYS A 115 -3.88 -11.29 -1.40
C LYS A 115 -3.08 -10.05 -1.77
N ILE A 116 -1.75 -10.16 -1.78
CA ILE A 116 -0.87 -9.07 -2.21
C ILE A 116 -1.06 -8.77 -3.70
N ASP A 117 -1.16 -9.80 -4.55
CA ASP A 117 -1.46 -9.64 -5.98
C ASP A 117 -2.78 -8.89 -6.20
N THR A 118 -3.83 -9.24 -5.46
CA THR A 118 -5.14 -8.57 -5.53
C THR A 118 -5.05 -7.10 -5.17
N MET A 119 -4.20 -6.73 -4.20
CA MET A 119 -3.98 -5.33 -3.83
C MET A 119 -3.29 -4.53 -4.95
N ILE A 120 -2.33 -5.13 -5.64
CA ILE A 120 -1.47 -4.41 -6.61
C ILE A 120 -2.09 -4.38 -8.01
N ARG A 121 -2.83 -5.41 -8.40
CA ARG A 121 -3.33 -5.59 -9.77
C ARG A 121 -4.04 -4.37 -10.35
N PRO A 122 -5.03 -3.75 -9.69
CA PRO A 122 -5.73 -2.58 -10.26
C PRO A 122 -4.79 -1.39 -10.50
N ILE A 123 -3.70 -1.29 -9.72
CA ILE A 123 -2.69 -0.24 -9.88
C ILE A 123 -1.85 -0.51 -11.14
N LEU A 124 -1.42 -1.75 -11.34
CA LEU A 124 -0.63 -2.17 -12.51
C LEU A 124 -1.43 -2.05 -13.81
N GLU A 125 -2.72 -2.35 -13.76
CA GLU A 125 -3.65 -2.24 -14.90
C GLU A 125 -4.09 -0.79 -15.16
N GLY A 126 -3.71 0.16 -14.30
CA GLY A 126 -4.06 1.58 -14.44
C GLY A 126 -5.50 1.89 -14.05
N GLU A 127 -6.18 0.96 -13.41
CA GLU A 127 -7.57 1.09 -12.96
C GLU A 127 -7.69 1.89 -11.67
N ALA A 128 -6.62 1.94 -10.85
CA ALA A 128 -6.55 2.69 -9.62
C ALA A 128 -5.19 3.38 -9.43
N ASP A 129 -5.17 4.41 -8.59
CA ASP A 129 -3.95 5.01 -8.07
C ASP A 129 -3.63 4.49 -6.68
N ILE A 130 -4.67 4.19 -5.90
CA ILE A 130 -4.60 3.57 -4.58
C ILE A 130 -5.65 2.45 -4.52
N THR A 131 -5.29 1.33 -3.92
CA THR A 131 -6.22 0.27 -3.54
C THR A 131 -6.29 0.18 -2.01
N LYS A 132 -7.48 0.00 -1.48
CA LYS A 132 -7.72 -0.26 -0.07
C LYS A 132 -8.40 -1.61 0.08
N THR A 133 -8.02 -2.38 1.09
CA THR A 133 -8.55 -3.74 1.22
C THR A 133 -9.85 -3.79 1.99
N LYS A 134 -10.67 -4.79 1.68
CA LYS A 134 -11.73 -5.29 2.53
C LYS A 134 -11.57 -6.81 2.75
N PHE A 135 -12.09 -7.29 3.86
CA PHE A 135 -12.04 -8.69 4.25
C PHE A 135 -13.45 -9.27 4.28
N ALA A 136 -13.58 -10.60 4.09
CA ALA A 136 -14.86 -11.30 4.15
C ALA A 136 -15.56 -11.25 5.54
N ARG A 137 -14.79 -10.95 6.61
CA ARG A 137 -15.37 -10.79 7.96
C ARG A 137 -16.16 -9.49 8.08
N GLU A 138 -17.17 -9.48 8.94
CA GLU A 138 -17.90 -8.27 9.30
C GLU A 138 -16.95 -7.18 9.83
N SER A 139 -17.24 -5.95 9.47
CA SER A 139 -16.49 -4.78 9.93
C SER A 139 -16.60 -4.62 11.45
N GLY A 140 -15.55 -4.11 12.07
CA GLY A 140 -15.56 -3.84 13.51
C GLY A 140 -16.59 -2.77 13.90
N ARG A 141 -17.00 -2.74 15.18
CA ARG A 141 -18.00 -1.79 15.70
C ARG A 141 -17.69 -0.32 15.39
N VAL A 142 -16.41 0.07 15.44
CA VAL A 142 -15.99 1.44 15.13
C VAL A 142 -16.28 1.77 13.66
N THR A 143 -16.03 0.84 12.75
CA THR A 143 -16.36 0.99 11.34
C THR A 143 -17.86 1.16 11.13
N GLU A 144 -18.68 0.27 11.70
CA GLU A 144 -20.14 0.25 11.47
C GLU A 144 -20.86 1.41 12.18
N LEU A 145 -20.48 1.73 13.41
CA LEU A 145 -21.21 2.68 14.24
C LEU A 145 -20.67 4.12 14.17
N THR A 146 -19.49 4.31 13.62
CA THR A 146 -18.85 5.63 13.60
C THR A 146 -18.36 5.99 12.19
N ALA A 147 -17.41 5.24 11.64
CA ALA A 147 -16.76 5.64 10.40
C ALA A 147 -17.72 5.66 9.20
N LYS A 148 -18.49 4.60 8.97
CA LYS A 148 -19.47 4.54 7.87
C LYS A 148 -20.54 5.62 7.95
N PRO A 149 -21.25 5.82 9.10
CA PRO A 149 -22.23 6.88 9.23
C PRO A 149 -21.67 8.27 8.98
N LEU A 150 -20.47 8.56 9.51
CA LEU A 150 -19.82 9.87 9.27
C LEU A 150 -19.40 10.05 7.81
N LEU A 151 -18.81 9.04 7.20
CA LEU A 151 -18.46 9.08 5.79
C LEU A 151 -19.70 9.28 4.90
N SER A 152 -20.75 8.49 5.08
CA SER A 152 -21.96 8.64 4.28
C SER A 152 -22.70 9.97 4.49
N PHE A 153 -22.52 10.62 5.63
CA PHE A 153 -23.11 11.93 5.90
C PHE A 153 -22.31 13.08 5.28
N PHE A 154 -20.98 13.06 5.46
CA PHE A 154 -20.11 14.15 5.02
C PHE A 154 -19.53 13.95 3.61
N PHE A 155 -19.40 12.69 3.18
CA PHE A 155 -18.77 12.29 1.91
C PHE A 155 -19.61 11.18 1.24
N PRO A 156 -20.85 11.46 0.81
CA PRO A 156 -21.79 10.46 0.31
C PRO A 156 -21.31 9.74 -0.96
N GLU A 157 -20.35 10.32 -1.69
CA GLU A 157 -19.68 9.72 -2.85
C GLU A 157 -18.66 8.65 -2.47
N LEU A 158 -18.16 8.67 -1.23
CA LEU A 158 -17.18 7.69 -0.72
C LEU A 158 -17.90 6.48 -0.12
N ASN A 159 -18.09 5.45 -0.95
CA ASN A 159 -18.76 4.22 -0.53
C ASN A 159 -17.77 3.08 -0.31
N PHE A 160 -17.17 3.02 0.88
CA PHE A 160 -16.26 1.97 1.31
C PHE A 160 -16.92 1.03 2.30
N GLU A 161 -16.78 -0.28 2.08
CA GLU A 161 -17.27 -1.29 3.02
C GLU A 161 -16.40 -1.35 4.28
N GLN A 162 -15.07 -1.19 4.13
CA GLN A 162 -14.13 -1.22 5.26
C GLN A 162 -13.14 -0.04 5.22
N PRO A 163 -13.61 1.20 5.42
CA PRO A 163 -12.77 2.40 5.33
C PRO A 163 -11.60 2.42 6.34
N LEU A 164 -11.71 1.67 7.42
CA LEU A 164 -10.66 1.56 8.45
C LEU A 164 -9.74 0.33 8.26
N SER A 165 -9.78 -0.34 7.11
CA SER A 165 -8.81 -1.40 6.82
C SER A 165 -7.39 -0.83 6.81
N GLY A 166 -6.47 -1.48 7.53
CA GLY A 166 -5.09 -1.03 7.65
C GLY A 166 -4.20 -1.37 6.47
N GLN A 167 -4.70 -2.19 5.53
CA GLN A 167 -3.91 -2.62 4.38
C GLN A 167 -4.33 -1.88 3.13
N PHE A 168 -3.35 -1.39 2.41
CA PHE A 168 -3.56 -0.66 1.16
C PHE A 168 -2.32 -0.72 0.28
N ALA A 169 -2.46 -0.40 -0.99
CA ALA A 169 -1.34 -0.18 -1.90
C ALA A 169 -1.59 1.09 -2.71
N GLY A 170 -0.53 1.69 -3.24
CA GLY A 170 -0.68 2.88 -4.06
C GLY A 170 0.57 3.23 -4.86
N LYS A 171 0.37 3.97 -5.94
CA LYS A 171 1.45 4.62 -6.67
C LYS A 171 2.15 5.61 -5.73
N ARG A 172 3.47 5.61 -5.70
CA ARG A 172 4.24 6.60 -4.92
C ARG A 172 3.82 8.04 -5.25
N SER A 173 3.56 8.34 -6.53
CA SER A 173 3.13 9.66 -6.98
C SER A 173 1.78 10.11 -6.40
N ALA A 174 0.88 9.17 -6.13
CA ALA A 174 -0.39 9.43 -5.47
C ALA A 174 -0.18 9.56 -3.95
N LEU A 175 0.53 8.61 -3.33
CA LEU A 175 0.79 8.59 -1.89
C LEU A 175 1.59 9.80 -1.39
N ASN A 176 2.44 10.38 -2.23
CA ASN A 176 3.15 11.62 -1.89
C ASN A 176 2.23 12.85 -1.74
N LYS A 177 0.97 12.77 -2.17
CA LYS A 177 -0.03 13.84 -1.99
C LYS A 177 -0.88 13.62 -0.73
N ILE A 178 -0.84 12.42 -0.17
CA ILE A 178 -1.59 12.03 1.03
C ILE A 178 -0.85 12.52 2.28
N LYS A 179 -1.59 13.13 3.17
CA LYS A 179 -1.11 13.45 4.51
C LYS A 179 -1.37 12.27 5.43
N PHE A 180 -0.33 11.49 5.71
CA PHE A 180 -0.46 10.42 6.71
C PHE A 180 -0.58 11.03 8.11
N GLU A 181 -1.70 10.81 8.78
CA GLU A 181 -1.89 11.19 10.19
C GLU A 181 -1.00 10.33 11.11
N GLU A 182 -0.79 10.74 12.36
CA GLU A 182 0.23 10.09 13.21
C GLU A 182 -0.19 8.74 13.76
N ASP A 183 -1.46 8.61 14.14
CA ASP A 183 -2.02 7.39 14.75
C ASP A 183 -2.94 6.61 13.80
N TYR A 184 -3.90 5.89 14.36
CA TYR A 184 -4.92 5.12 13.63
C TYR A 184 -5.83 5.96 12.71
N GLY A 185 -5.80 7.28 12.84
CA GLY A 185 -6.45 8.19 11.87
C GLY A 185 -5.93 8.07 10.44
N VAL A 186 -4.75 7.49 10.25
CA VAL A 186 -4.15 7.27 8.94
C VAL A 186 -5.05 6.47 8.01
N ASP A 187 -5.77 5.48 8.53
CA ASP A 187 -6.56 4.57 7.71
C ASP A 187 -7.76 5.25 7.03
N VAL A 188 -8.45 6.16 7.73
CA VAL A 188 -9.53 6.95 7.12
C VAL A 188 -8.99 8.19 6.42
N GLY A 189 -7.91 8.77 6.92
CA GLY A 189 -7.25 9.94 6.33
C GLY A 189 -6.85 9.72 4.88
N ILE A 190 -6.34 8.52 4.54
CA ILE A 190 -6.00 8.15 3.16
C ILE A 190 -7.22 8.25 2.22
N VAL A 191 -8.38 7.80 2.66
CA VAL A 191 -9.62 7.83 1.85
C VAL A 191 -10.07 9.27 1.62
N LEU A 192 -10.08 10.10 2.67
CA LEU A 192 -10.49 11.50 2.61
C LEU A 192 -9.52 12.33 1.75
N ASP A 193 -8.22 12.19 1.96
CA ASP A 193 -7.20 12.90 1.19
C ASP A 193 -7.18 12.48 -0.28
N ALA A 194 -7.44 11.19 -0.58
CA ALA A 194 -7.54 10.71 -1.94
C ALA A 194 -8.68 11.42 -2.68
N ASP A 195 -9.85 11.56 -2.06
CA ASP A 195 -10.99 12.28 -2.63
C ASP A 195 -10.65 13.75 -2.87
N VAL A 196 -10.14 14.46 -1.86
CA VAL A 196 -9.75 15.87 -1.97
C VAL A 196 -8.76 16.13 -3.11
N HIS A 197 -7.86 15.19 -3.38
CA HIS A 197 -6.84 15.33 -4.42
C HIS A 197 -7.23 14.71 -5.77
N GLY A 198 -8.46 14.20 -5.92
CA GLY A 198 -8.93 13.53 -7.13
C GLY A 198 -8.12 12.26 -7.47
N ILE A 199 -7.60 11.58 -6.45
CA ILE A 199 -6.85 10.33 -6.59
C ILE A 199 -7.86 9.18 -6.69
N LYS A 200 -7.72 8.35 -7.74
CA LYS A 200 -8.62 7.21 -7.93
C LYS A 200 -8.30 6.10 -6.92
N ILE A 201 -9.15 5.95 -5.91
CA ILE A 201 -9.06 4.91 -4.91
C ILE A 201 -10.13 3.84 -5.13
N VAL A 202 -9.77 2.57 -5.03
CA VAL A 202 -10.66 1.41 -5.24
C VAL A 202 -10.52 0.44 -4.06
N GLU A 203 -11.65 -0.09 -3.60
CA GLU A 203 -11.66 -1.14 -2.58
C GLU A 203 -11.53 -2.51 -3.24
N VAL A 204 -10.65 -3.37 -2.71
CA VAL A 204 -10.40 -4.73 -3.22
C VAL A 204 -10.66 -5.76 -2.12
N ASP A 205 -11.34 -6.83 -2.47
CA ASP A 205 -11.63 -7.94 -1.56
C ASP A 205 -10.45 -8.92 -1.54
N ILE A 206 -9.90 -9.13 -0.35
CA ILE A 206 -8.78 -10.07 -0.15
C ILE A 206 -9.17 -11.29 0.71
N GLY A 207 -10.45 -11.50 0.97
CA GLY A 207 -10.99 -12.71 1.62
C GLY A 207 -10.81 -12.81 3.11
#